data_3a0e59f0f5edf2dcc355188411fe7f93
#
_entry.id   3a0e59f0f5edf2dcc355188411fe7f93
#
_cell.length_a   1.000
_cell.length_b   1.000
_cell.length_c   1.000
_cell.angle_alpha   90.00
_cell.angle_beta   90.00
_cell.angle_gamma   90.00
#
_symmetry.space_group_name_H-M   'P 1'
#
loop_
_entity.id
_entity.type
_entity.pdbx_description
1 polymer ?
#
loop_
_entity_poly.entity_id
_entity_poly.type
_entity_poly.pdbx_seq_one_letter_code
_entity_poly.pdbx_strand_id
1 'polypeptide(L)'
;MKEYEGILFKYLDAQGGLMMLQNSNLQFTNASRLTDPFDNHPRLTDFSEEPDESMMSLNQVSIMSLESYRYDSLREKVWLCCLSRVNDSLLMWKSYSQYAGVCIGLDMEKAESYLSSIICADYIGAMPREVEYEDQIKRPEYFSNALDYFAYLLSTKAKAWEYEQEVRLALLEPISSYARMTLPYHENGIIDMEDVKAFPKLGGECFESLYLGLKISPEDKVLLIKAARELNPDIKIFQMTIDPDAFRLKETLLTY
;
A
#
# COMPACT_ATOMS: atom_id res chain seq x y z
N MET A 1 4.84 18.00 -8.88
CA MET A 1 4.68 16.59 -8.49
C MET A 1 4.23 15.85 -9.74
N LYS A 2 4.79 14.71 -10.08
CA LYS A 2 4.23 13.89 -11.16
C LYS A 2 2.94 13.28 -10.62
N GLU A 3 1.81 13.64 -11.20
CA GLU A 3 0.55 12.92 -11.01
C GLU A 3 0.78 11.48 -11.43
N TYR A 4 0.33 10.53 -10.63
CA TYR A 4 0.46 9.12 -10.97
C TYR A 4 -0.72 8.74 -11.87
N GLU A 5 -0.45 8.72 -13.18
CA GLU A 5 -1.43 8.31 -14.18
C GLU A 5 -1.44 6.78 -14.32
N GLY A 6 -2.62 6.17 -14.27
CA GLY A 6 -2.83 4.79 -14.63
C GLY A 6 -3.50 3.90 -13.58
N ILE A 7 -3.64 2.64 -13.95
CA ILE A 7 -4.28 1.62 -13.11
C ILE A 7 -3.21 0.89 -12.29
N LEU A 8 -3.43 0.79 -10.99
CA LEU A 8 -2.67 -0.08 -10.09
C LEU A 8 -3.54 -1.23 -9.60
N PHE A 9 -2.90 -2.34 -9.28
CA PHE A 9 -3.56 -3.61 -9.00
C PHE A 9 -3.34 -4.07 -7.57
N LYS A 10 -4.43 -4.48 -6.89
CA LYS A 10 -4.40 -5.08 -5.55
C LYS A 10 -4.78 -6.55 -5.64
N TYR A 11 -3.82 -7.43 -5.28
CA TYR A 11 -4.05 -8.86 -5.17
C TYR A 11 -4.55 -9.20 -3.77
N LEU A 12 -5.61 -10.01 -3.69
CA LEU A 12 -6.28 -10.39 -2.45
C LEU A 12 -6.82 -11.83 -2.55
N ASP A 13 -6.99 -12.48 -1.42
CA ASP A 13 -7.85 -13.64 -1.35
C ASP A 13 -9.32 -13.25 -1.63
N ALA A 14 -10.21 -14.23 -1.83
CA ALA A 14 -11.59 -13.96 -2.18
C ALA A 14 -12.33 -13.15 -1.10
N GLN A 15 -12.09 -13.45 0.17
CA GLN A 15 -12.71 -12.77 1.29
C GLN A 15 -12.21 -11.32 1.42
N GLY A 16 -10.90 -11.09 1.32
CA GLY A 16 -10.32 -9.75 1.33
C GLY A 16 -10.82 -8.89 0.17
N GLY A 17 -10.91 -9.47 -1.03
CA GLY A 17 -11.50 -8.79 -2.19
C GLY A 17 -12.97 -8.44 -1.99
N LEU A 18 -13.76 -9.35 -1.44
CA LEU A 18 -15.16 -9.09 -1.14
C LEU A 18 -15.33 -7.95 -0.12
N MET A 19 -14.55 -7.96 0.95
CA MET A 19 -14.57 -6.90 1.97
C MET A 19 -14.15 -5.55 1.39
N MET A 20 -13.13 -5.51 0.54
CA MET A 20 -12.66 -4.29 -0.11
C MET A 20 -13.76 -3.68 -1.00
N LEU A 21 -14.46 -4.49 -1.79
CA LEU A 21 -15.55 -4.06 -2.66
C LEU A 21 -16.78 -3.59 -1.85
N GLN A 22 -17.20 -4.36 -0.86
CA GLN A 22 -18.38 -4.03 -0.04
C GLN A 22 -18.20 -2.77 0.80
N ASN A 23 -16.99 -2.54 1.31
CA ASN A 23 -16.69 -1.38 2.15
C ASN A 23 -16.18 -0.18 1.36
N SER A 24 -15.91 -0.34 0.06
CA SER A 24 -15.33 0.70 -0.80
C SER A 24 -14.10 1.34 -0.17
N ASN A 25 -13.15 0.53 0.28
CA ASN A 25 -11.99 1.00 1.02
C ASN A 25 -10.68 0.38 0.52
N LEU A 26 -9.57 1.00 0.91
CA LEU A 26 -8.23 0.52 0.63
C LEU A 26 -7.53 0.19 1.94
N GLN A 27 -7.10 -1.06 2.10
CA GLN A 27 -6.42 -1.49 3.31
C GLN A 27 -4.96 -1.04 3.34
N PHE A 28 -4.61 -0.31 4.38
CA PHE A 28 -3.23 -0.04 4.76
C PHE A 28 -2.84 -0.95 5.92
N THR A 29 -1.68 -1.56 5.82
CA THR A 29 -1.13 -2.47 6.84
C THR A 29 0.07 -1.82 7.50
N ASN A 30 0.16 -1.91 8.83
CA ASN A 30 1.32 -1.40 9.54
C ASN A 30 2.60 -2.11 9.07
N ALA A 31 3.68 -1.35 8.85
CA ALA A 31 4.92 -1.89 8.30
C ALA A 31 5.57 -2.95 9.20
N SER A 32 5.30 -2.95 10.52
CA SER A 32 5.76 -3.99 11.45
C SER A 32 5.15 -5.36 11.19
N ARG A 33 4.05 -5.42 10.42
CA ARG A 33 3.32 -6.66 10.07
C ARG A 33 3.62 -7.17 8.66
N LEU A 34 4.51 -6.51 7.92
CA LEU A 34 4.95 -7.01 6.63
C LEU A 34 5.74 -8.32 6.79
N THR A 35 5.57 -9.22 5.85
CA THR A 35 6.13 -10.58 5.93
C THR A 35 7.59 -10.66 5.51
N ASP A 36 8.07 -9.72 4.70
CA ASP A 36 9.48 -9.63 4.34
C ASP A 36 10.27 -9.07 5.54
N PRO A 37 11.25 -9.82 6.07
CA PRO A 37 12.05 -9.40 7.23
C PRO A 37 12.90 -8.16 6.98
N PHE A 38 13.17 -7.83 5.72
CA PHE A 38 13.96 -6.64 5.36
C PHE A 38 13.08 -5.42 5.07
N ASP A 39 11.79 -5.62 4.82
CA ASP A 39 10.92 -4.54 4.41
C ASP A 39 10.70 -3.53 5.54
N ASN A 40 11.01 -2.26 5.26
CA ASN A 40 10.99 -1.17 6.24
C ASN A 40 11.78 -1.48 7.54
N HIS A 41 12.82 -2.30 7.45
CA HIS A 41 13.58 -2.70 8.62
C HIS A 41 14.52 -1.57 9.06
N PRO A 42 14.59 -1.23 10.38
CA PRO A 42 15.45 -0.15 10.89
C PRO A 42 16.94 -0.32 10.55
N ARG A 43 17.41 -1.56 10.41
CA ARG A 43 18.80 -1.84 9.98
C ARG A 43 19.15 -1.44 8.56
N LEU A 44 18.16 -1.03 7.76
CA LEU A 44 18.38 -0.40 6.45
C LEU A 44 18.96 1.00 6.57
N THR A 45 19.06 1.54 7.77
CA THR A 45 19.49 2.92 8.05
C THR A 45 20.75 2.91 8.90
N ASP A 46 21.60 3.89 8.68
CA ASP A 46 22.76 4.19 9.53
C ASP A 46 22.40 5.31 10.52
N PHE A 47 22.59 5.05 11.79
CA PHE A 47 22.39 6.00 12.90
C PHE A 47 23.70 6.34 13.62
N SER A 48 24.83 6.03 13.04
CA SER A 48 26.15 6.15 13.71
C SER A 48 26.60 7.59 13.90
N GLU A 49 26.17 8.51 13.03
CA GLU A 49 26.52 9.93 13.09
C GLU A 49 25.43 10.71 13.82
N GLU A 50 25.42 10.67 15.15
CA GLU A 50 24.55 11.56 15.94
C GLU A 50 25.09 13.00 15.86
N PRO A 51 24.31 13.95 15.29
CA PRO A 51 24.75 15.33 15.26
C PRO A 51 24.78 15.92 16.68
N ASP A 52 25.68 16.87 16.90
CA ASP A 52 25.70 17.70 18.10
C ASP A 52 24.34 18.41 18.25
N GLU A 53 23.70 18.28 19.41
CA GLU A 53 22.38 18.89 19.71
C GLU A 53 22.34 20.40 19.40
N SER A 54 23.47 21.09 19.46
CA SER A 54 23.61 22.51 19.15
C SER A 54 23.43 22.84 17.66
N MET A 55 23.55 21.85 16.76
CA MET A 55 23.45 22.03 15.30
C MET A 55 22.07 21.65 14.75
N MET A 56 21.16 21.20 15.58
CA MET A 56 19.86 20.72 15.13
C MET A 56 18.83 21.83 15.00
N SER A 57 18.06 21.79 13.92
CA SER A 57 16.84 22.62 13.84
C SER A 57 15.80 22.14 14.84
N LEU A 58 14.89 23.02 15.28
CA LEU A 58 13.78 22.68 16.19
C LEU A 58 12.95 21.48 15.69
N ASN A 59 12.85 21.30 14.39
CA ASN A 59 12.14 20.16 13.77
C ASN A 59 12.95 18.86 13.93
N GLN A 60 14.27 18.92 13.82
CA GLN A 60 15.16 17.75 14.02
C GLN A 60 15.20 17.35 15.51
N VAL A 61 15.23 18.32 16.41
CA VAL A 61 15.13 18.07 17.86
C VAL A 61 13.81 17.40 18.23
N SER A 62 12.69 17.81 17.61
CA SER A 62 11.39 17.14 17.81
C SER A 62 11.39 15.69 17.33
N ILE A 63 12.12 15.39 16.26
CA ILE A 63 12.27 14.04 15.74
C ILE A 63 13.16 13.20 16.64
N MET A 64 14.20 13.78 17.21
CA MET A 64 15.22 13.10 18.01
C MET A 64 14.89 12.95 19.49
N SER A 65 14.09 13.86 20.07
CA SER A 65 13.65 13.75 21.48
C SER A 65 12.86 12.47 21.77
N LEU A 66 12.61 11.68 20.75
CA LEU A 66 11.92 10.42 20.82
C LEU A 66 12.93 9.27 20.66
N GLU A 67 13.74 9.03 21.69
CA GLU A 67 14.67 7.89 21.75
C GLU A 67 14.03 6.54 21.42
N SER A 68 12.70 6.44 21.53
CA SER A 68 11.91 5.30 21.11
C SER A 68 11.89 5.05 19.59
N TYR A 69 12.41 5.96 18.77
CA TYR A 69 12.43 5.85 17.31
C TYR A 69 13.58 5.04 16.73
N ARG A 70 14.56 4.71 17.54
CA ARG A 70 15.83 4.19 17.04
C ARG A 70 15.74 2.81 16.38
N TYR A 71 14.65 2.06 16.52
CA TYR A 71 14.58 0.72 15.92
C TYR A 71 13.16 0.31 15.50
N ASP A 72 12.47 -0.47 16.27
CA ASP A 72 11.20 -1.08 15.88
C ASP A 72 10.04 -0.06 15.79
N SER A 73 10.15 1.03 16.53
CA SER A 73 9.12 2.07 16.60
C SER A 73 8.87 2.81 15.26
N LEU A 74 9.86 2.86 14.36
CA LEU A 74 9.64 3.47 13.02
C LEU A 74 8.66 2.65 12.19
N ARG A 75 8.78 1.33 12.24
CA ARG A 75 7.86 0.43 11.53
C ARG A 75 6.43 0.53 12.07
N GLU A 76 6.28 0.76 13.37
CA GLU A 76 4.98 0.88 14.03
C GLU A 76 4.20 2.13 13.63
N LYS A 77 4.88 3.14 13.08
CA LYS A 77 4.28 4.43 12.67
C LYS A 77 4.11 4.59 11.17
N VAL A 78 4.43 3.56 10.43
CA VAL A 78 4.28 3.51 8.98
C VAL A 78 3.19 2.53 8.60
N TRP A 79 2.25 2.99 7.79
CA TRP A 79 1.17 2.18 7.25
C TRP A 79 1.30 2.15 5.73
N LEU A 80 1.32 0.96 5.15
CA LEU A 80 1.57 0.76 3.73
C LEU A 80 0.39 0.08 3.05
N CYS A 81 0.03 0.58 1.89
CA CYS A 81 -0.77 -0.15 0.92
C CYS A 81 0.11 -0.47 -0.29
N CYS A 82 0.38 -1.76 -0.47
CA CYS A 82 1.18 -2.30 -1.57
C CYS A 82 0.25 -2.62 -2.74
N LEU A 83 0.53 -2.01 -3.88
CA LEU A 83 -0.14 -2.20 -5.15
C LEU A 83 0.88 -2.71 -6.18
N SER A 84 0.42 -3.27 -7.28
CA SER A 84 1.28 -3.76 -8.37
C SER A 84 0.96 -3.02 -9.67
N ARG A 85 1.94 -2.95 -10.57
CA ARG A 85 1.73 -2.45 -11.94
C ARG A 85 1.16 -3.51 -12.89
N VAL A 86 1.13 -4.77 -12.49
CA VAL A 86 0.72 -5.89 -13.33
C VAL A 86 -0.39 -6.71 -12.68
N ASN A 87 -1.30 -7.22 -13.50
CA ASN A 87 -2.44 -8.05 -13.09
C ASN A 87 -2.27 -9.53 -13.45
N ASP A 88 -1.20 -9.90 -14.17
CA ASP A 88 -1.02 -11.23 -14.77
C ASP A 88 0.20 -12.01 -14.22
N SER A 89 0.91 -11.47 -13.22
CA SER A 89 2.07 -12.12 -12.63
C SER A 89 1.70 -13.44 -11.95
N LEU A 90 2.24 -14.56 -12.47
CA LEU A 90 2.03 -15.90 -11.91
C LEU A 90 2.43 -16.00 -10.43
N LEU A 91 3.53 -15.32 -10.06
CA LEU A 91 4.02 -15.33 -8.68
C LEU A 91 3.10 -14.55 -7.74
N MET A 92 2.58 -13.39 -8.19
CA MET A 92 1.61 -12.61 -7.43
C MET A 92 0.31 -13.39 -7.22
N TRP A 93 -0.25 -13.98 -8.28
CA TRP A 93 -1.43 -14.83 -8.18
C TRP A 93 -1.23 -16.02 -7.24
N LYS A 94 -0.02 -16.62 -7.24
CA LYS A 94 0.29 -17.73 -6.32
C LYS A 94 0.41 -17.27 -4.88
N SER A 95 1.18 -16.20 -4.63
CA SER A 95 1.57 -15.78 -3.28
C SER A 95 0.42 -15.12 -2.52
N TYR A 96 -0.36 -14.28 -3.19
CA TYR A 96 -1.39 -13.44 -2.55
C TYR A 96 -2.81 -13.99 -2.63
N SER A 97 -3.09 -14.89 -3.57
CA SER A 97 -4.45 -15.40 -3.78
C SER A 97 -4.56 -16.92 -3.99
N GLN A 98 -3.42 -17.63 -4.07
CA GLN A 98 -3.37 -19.06 -4.42
C GLN A 98 -4.14 -19.41 -5.69
N TYR A 99 -4.25 -18.47 -6.62
CA TYR A 99 -5.08 -18.48 -7.83
C TYR A 99 -6.60 -18.55 -7.58
N ALA A 100 -7.05 -18.54 -6.33
CA ALA A 100 -8.46 -18.66 -5.94
C ALA A 100 -9.08 -17.34 -5.44
N GLY A 101 -8.30 -16.26 -5.39
CA GLY A 101 -8.76 -14.93 -5.00
C GLY A 101 -8.99 -14.02 -6.21
N VAL A 102 -8.71 -12.74 -6.00
CA VAL A 102 -8.95 -11.67 -6.97
C VAL A 102 -7.75 -10.75 -7.12
N CYS A 103 -7.77 -10.00 -8.22
CA CYS A 103 -6.94 -8.82 -8.42
C CYS A 103 -7.87 -7.67 -8.80
N ILE A 104 -7.78 -6.54 -8.08
CA ILE A 104 -8.66 -5.38 -8.27
C ILE A 104 -7.81 -4.25 -8.85
N GLY A 105 -8.22 -3.72 -10.01
CA GLY A 105 -7.61 -2.57 -10.65
C GLY A 105 -8.23 -1.28 -10.16
N LEU A 106 -7.38 -0.37 -9.69
CA LEU A 106 -7.73 0.94 -9.16
C LEU A 106 -7.21 2.04 -10.09
N ASP A 107 -8.08 2.94 -10.47
CA ASP A 107 -7.74 4.17 -11.17
C ASP A 107 -7.17 5.17 -10.16
N MET A 108 -5.85 5.36 -10.23
CA MET A 108 -5.13 6.18 -9.24
C MET A 108 -5.38 7.67 -9.42
N GLU A 109 -5.68 8.13 -10.62
CA GLU A 109 -6.05 9.52 -10.88
C GLU A 109 -7.35 9.88 -10.15
N LYS A 110 -8.37 9.01 -10.22
CA LYS A 110 -9.61 9.18 -9.47
C LYS A 110 -9.42 9.00 -7.96
N ALA A 111 -8.56 8.07 -7.55
CA ALA A 111 -8.28 7.82 -6.14
C ALA A 111 -7.51 8.96 -5.45
N GLU A 112 -6.75 9.79 -6.19
CA GLU A 112 -5.93 10.87 -5.64
C GLU A 112 -6.75 11.86 -4.79
N SER A 113 -7.94 12.24 -5.25
CA SER A 113 -8.81 13.16 -4.52
C SER A 113 -9.24 12.63 -3.14
N TYR A 114 -9.49 11.32 -3.05
CA TYR A 114 -9.84 10.64 -1.79
C TYR A 114 -8.62 10.49 -0.88
N LEU A 115 -7.48 10.08 -1.44
CA LEU A 115 -6.24 9.88 -0.70
C LEU A 115 -5.65 11.20 -0.21
N SER A 116 -5.72 12.27 -1.01
CA SER A 116 -5.24 13.59 -0.62
C SER A 116 -6.06 14.22 0.52
N SER A 117 -7.35 13.89 0.64
CA SER A 117 -8.17 14.32 1.77
C SER A 117 -7.72 13.73 3.11
N ILE A 118 -7.12 12.53 3.08
CA ILE A 118 -6.56 11.86 4.26
C ILE A 118 -5.27 12.55 4.72
N ILE A 119 -4.48 13.08 3.77
CA ILE A 119 -3.18 13.69 4.02
C ILE A 119 -3.29 14.96 4.87
N CYS A 120 -4.40 15.70 4.77
CA CYS A 120 -4.53 17.02 5.38
C CYS A 120 -4.80 16.98 6.89
N ALA A 121 -5.22 15.85 7.48
CA ALA A 121 -5.69 15.81 8.85
C ALA A 121 -4.71 15.15 9.83
N ASP A 122 -4.23 13.93 9.56
CA ASP A 122 -3.56 13.10 10.56
C ASP A 122 -2.27 12.41 10.05
N TYR A 123 -1.95 12.47 8.75
CA TYR A 123 -0.84 11.73 8.16
C TYR A 123 -0.07 12.54 7.12
N ILE A 124 1.23 12.23 7.00
CA ILE A 124 2.11 12.76 5.97
C ILE A 124 2.20 11.71 4.85
N GLY A 125 1.59 12.03 3.69
CA GLY A 125 2.01 11.50 2.41
C GLY A 125 1.45 10.17 1.91
N ALA A 126 0.17 10.11 1.48
CA ALA A 126 -0.31 8.95 0.69
C ALA A 126 0.07 9.02 -0.81
N MET A 127 1.21 9.59 -1.16
CA MET A 127 1.66 9.66 -2.55
C MET A 127 2.19 8.31 -3.03
N PRO A 128 1.81 7.86 -4.23
CA PRO A 128 2.36 6.64 -4.81
C PRO A 128 3.88 6.75 -4.98
N ARG A 129 4.61 5.72 -4.53
CA ARG A 129 6.05 5.56 -4.71
C ARG A 129 6.33 4.22 -5.35
N GLU A 130 7.14 4.24 -6.40
CA GLU A 130 7.67 3.02 -7.00
C GLU A 130 8.69 2.40 -6.07
N VAL A 131 8.67 1.07 -5.97
CA VAL A 131 9.68 0.34 -5.22
C VAL A 131 10.90 0.13 -6.10
N GLU A 132 12.06 0.50 -5.57
CA GLU A 132 13.38 0.23 -6.15
C GLU A 132 13.89 -1.11 -5.60
N TYR A 133 14.30 -2.00 -6.50
CA TYR A 133 14.74 -3.33 -6.15
C TYR A 133 16.27 -3.42 -6.17
N GLU A 134 16.85 -3.80 -5.03
CA GLU A 134 18.29 -3.81 -4.85
C GLU A 134 18.79 -5.14 -4.28
N ASP A 135 20.03 -5.50 -4.66
CA ASP A 135 20.74 -6.67 -4.13
C ASP A 135 21.53 -6.35 -2.86
N GLN A 136 21.82 -5.07 -2.63
CA GLN A 136 22.64 -4.62 -1.52
C GLN A 136 21.99 -3.48 -0.75
N ILE A 137 22.14 -3.49 0.56
CA ILE A 137 21.65 -2.44 1.45
C ILE A 137 22.63 -1.27 1.40
N LYS A 138 22.14 -0.08 1.01
CA LYS A 138 22.95 1.14 0.94
C LYS A 138 23.13 1.85 2.29
N ARG A 139 22.20 1.68 3.21
CA ARG A 139 22.17 2.33 4.54
C ARG A 139 22.40 3.84 4.49
N PRO A 140 21.43 4.61 3.97
CA PRO A 140 21.56 6.06 4.03
C PRO A 140 21.68 6.49 5.50
N GLU A 141 22.53 7.49 5.72
CA GLU A 141 22.73 8.05 7.03
C GLU A 141 21.50 8.91 7.43
N TYR A 142 20.96 8.65 8.63
CA TYR A 142 19.68 9.24 9.07
C TYR A 142 19.74 10.74 9.24
N PHE A 143 20.85 11.27 9.77
CA PHE A 143 20.96 12.68 10.18
C PHE A 143 21.36 13.61 9.05
N SER A 144 21.97 13.09 7.99
CA SER A 144 22.42 13.89 6.85
C SER A 144 21.28 14.34 5.95
N ASN A 145 20.29 13.48 5.71
CA ASN A 145 19.12 13.80 4.89
C ASN A 145 17.90 12.92 5.24
N ALA A 146 17.05 13.41 6.12
CA ALA A 146 15.87 12.70 6.57
C ALA A 146 14.89 12.34 5.43
N LEU A 147 14.84 13.14 4.35
CA LEU A 147 13.96 12.85 3.19
C LEU A 147 14.47 11.66 2.38
N ASP A 148 15.77 11.57 2.14
CA ASP A 148 16.37 10.45 1.42
C ASP A 148 16.25 9.16 2.24
N TYR A 149 16.42 9.28 3.53
CA TYR A 149 16.20 8.18 4.46
C TYR A 149 14.79 7.61 4.36
N PHE A 150 13.76 8.46 4.49
CA PHE A 150 12.38 8.01 4.40
C PHE A 150 12.06 7.45 3.01
N ALA A 151 12.55 8.10 1.96
CA ALA A 151 12.39 7.60 0.61
C ALA A 151 12.96 6.19 0.47
N TYR A 152 14.20 5.98 0.92
CA TYR A 152 14.87 4.68 0.86
C TYR A 152 14.12 3.62 1.68
N LEU A 153 13.76 3.92 2.92
CA LEU A 153 13.05 3.00 3.81
C LEU A 153 11.70 2.55 3.23
N LEU A 154 10.95 3.49 2.66
CA LEU A 154 9.60 3.24 2.16
C LEU A 154 9.55 2.62 0.77
N SER A 155 10.58 2.80 -0.04
CA SER A 155 10.58 2.40 -1.45
C SER A 155 11.70 1.47 -1.87
N THR A 156 12.46 0.89 -0.94
CA THR A 156 13.52 -0.08 -1.29
C THR A 156 13.13 -1.47 -0.81
N LYS A 157 13.35 -2.46 -1.68
CA LYS A 157 13.05 -3.87 -1.42
C LYS A 157 14.11 -4.78 -2.03
N ALA A 158 14.29 -5.98 -1.49
CA ALA A 158 15.21 -6.95 -2.05
C ALA A 158 14.81 -7.32 -3.49
N LYS A 159 15.78 -7.45 -4.39
CA LYS A 159 15.58 -7.75 -5.82
C LYS A 159 14.81 -9.05 -6.06
N ALA A 160 14.85 -9.99 -5.13
CA ALA A 160 14.04 -11.21 -5.20
C ALA A 160 12.52 -10.95 -5.33
N TRP A 161 12.04 -9.76 -4.95
CA TRP A 161 10.65 -9.34 -5.04
C TRP A 161 10.32 -8.49 -6.29
N GLU A 162 11.26 -8.30 -7.20
CA GLU A 162 11.08 -7.44 -8.39
C GLU A 162 9.88 -7.85 -9.28
N TYR A 163 9.47 -9.13 -9.21
CA TYR A 163 8.28 -9.63 -9.91
C TYR A 163 6.96 -9.01 -9.43
N GLU A 164 6.94 -8.35 -8.28
CA GLU A 164 5.77 -7.67 -7.75
C GLU A 164 5.50 -6.34 -8.46
N GLN A 165 6.52 -5.72 -9.07
CA GLN A 165 6.44 -4.40 -9.69
C GLN A 165 5.65 -3.43 -8.81
N GLU A 166 6.08 -3.35 -7.57
CA GLU A 166 5.31 -2.75 -6.47
C GLU A 166 5.31 -1.23 -6.55
N VAL A 167 4.15 -0.66 -6.28
CA VAL A 167 3.94 0.76 -6.00
C VAL A 167 3.30 0.87 -4.63
N ARG A 168 3.87 1.70 -3.75
CA ARG A 168 3.40 1.88 -2.37
C ARG A 168 2.70 3.19 -2.19
N LEU A 169 1.59 3.13 -1.46
CA LEU A 169 1.02 4.29 -0.77
C LEU A 169 1.46 4.20 0.69
N ALA A 170 2.05 5.25 1.22
CA ALA A 170 2.50 5.28 2.61
C ALA A 170 1.74 6.34 3.40
N LEU A 171 1.28 5.97 4.59
CA LEU A 171 0.76 6.87 5.60
C LEU A 171 1.76 6.87 6.77
N LEU A 172 2.21 8.05 7.15
CA LEU A 172 3.10 8.24 8.30
C LEU A 172 2.30 8.85 9.45
N GLU A 173 2.33 8.22 10.59
CA GLU A 173 1.72 8.76 11.80
C GLU A 173 2.44 10.04 12.24
N PRO A 174 1.71 11.15 12.52
CA PRO A 174 2.36 12.37 12.96
C PRO A 174 3.09 12.17 14.28
N ILE A 175 4.28 12.72 14.35
CA ILE A 175 5.24 12.54 15.44
C ILE A 175 4.78 13.21 16.75
N SER A 176 3.88 14.20 16.69
CA SER A 176 3.49 14.94 17.88
C SER A 176 2.14 14.49 18.45
N SER A 177 2.13 14.18 19.74
CA SER A 177 0.90 13.99 20.51
C SER A 177 -0.04 15.20 20.46
N TYR A 178 0.50 16.39 20.17
CA TYR A 178 -0.27 17.63 20.01
C TYR A 178 -1.09 17.64 18.73
N ALA A 179 -0.56 17.10 17.63
CA ALA A 179 -1.33 16.95 16.39
C ALA A 179 -2.53 16.00 16.58
N ARG A 180 -2.40 14.94 17.39
CA ARG A 180 -3.49 14.02 17.71
C ARG A 180 -4.64 14.68 18.50
N MET A 181 -4.33 15.72 19.30
CA MET A 181 -5.33 16.38 20.16
C MET A 181 -6.09 17.53 19.47
N THR A 182 -5.55 18.05 18.37
CA THR A 182 -6.06 19.27 17.72
C THR A 182 -6.73 19.04 16.37
N LEU A 183 -6.62 17.83 15.82
CA LEU A 183 -7.19 17.54 14.51
C LEU A 183 -8.61 16.97 14.65
N PRO A 184 -9.58 17.46 13.86
CA PRO A 184 -10.93 16.94 13.90
C PRO A 184 -10.96 15.51 13.39
N TYR A 185 -11.73 14.67 14.08
CA TYR A 185 -12.05 13.31 13.67
C TYR A 185 -12.67 13.32 12.27
N HIS A 186 -11.99 12.78 11.27
CA HIS A 186 -12.54 12.74 9.92
C HIS A 186 -13.42 11.51 9.71
N GLU A 187 -14.65 11.75 9.26
CA GLU A 187 -15.67 10.73 8.99
C GLU A 187 -15.27 9.72 7.90
N ASN A 188 -14.18 9.97 7.16
CA ASN A 188 -13.80 9.22 5.96
C ASN A 188 -12.74 8.13 6.17
N GLY A 189 -12.19 7.98 7.34
CA GLY A 189 -11.22 6.92 7.61
C GLY A 189 -11.18 6.59 9.09
N ILE A 190 -11.53 5.36 9.43
CA ILE A 190 -11.32 4.83 10.77
C ILE A 190 -9.90 4.28 10.78
N ILE A 191 -9.02 4.97 11.52
CA ILE A 191 -7.76 4.38 11.91
C ILE A 191 -7.99 3.86 13.30
N ASP A 192 -8.11 2.56 13.39
CA ASP A 192 -8.13 1.88 14.66
C ASP A 192 -6.68 1.74 15.13
N MET A 193 -6.31 2.51 16.14
CA MET A 193 -4.96 2.47 16.73
C MET A 193 -4.70 1.17 17.49
N GLU A 194 -5.74 0.43 17.84
CA GLU A 194 -5.64 -0.90 18.44
C GLU A 194 -5.50 -1.98 17.36
N ASP A 195 -6.04 -1.72 16.17
CA ASP A 195 -5.89 -2.61 15.03
C ASP A 195 -4.82 -2.07 14.07
N VAL A 196 -3.82 -2.87 13.75
CA VAL A 196 -2.67 -2.51 12.91
C VAL A 196 -3.02 -2.28 11.43
N LYS A 197 -4.23 -1.78 11.16
CA LYS A 197 -4.78 -1.54 9.82
C LYS A 197 -5.53 -0.21 9.74
N ALA A 198 -5.38 0.48 8.63
CA ALA A 198 -6.15 1.65 8.28
C ALA A 198 -6.95 1.37 6.99
N PHE A 199 -8.18 1.85 6.93
CA PHE A 199 -9.12 1.56 5.84
C PHE A 199 -9.74 2.84 5.27
N PRO A 200 -8.97 3.72 4.61
CA PRO A 200 -9.53 4.89 3.96
C PRO A 200 -10.53 4.48 2.87
N LYS A 201 -11.64 5.22 2.79
CA LYS A 201 -12.67 5.00 1.78
C LYS A 201 -12.29 5.64 0.46
N LEU A 202 -12.69 4.98 -0.63
CA LEU A 202 -12.61 5.48 -1.99
C LEU A 202 -14.01 5.58 -2.59
N GLY A 203 -14.20 6.41 -3.61
CA GLY A 203 -15.40 6.37 -4.43
C GLY A 203 -15.46 5.11 -5.29
N GLY A 204 -16.66 4.64 -5.62
CA GLY A 204 -16.83 3.45 -6.48
C GLY A 204 -16.18 3.60 -7.85
N GLU A 205 -16.14 4.82 -8.38
CA GLU A 205 -15.50 5.15 -9.67
C GLU A 205 -13.99 4.92 -9.70
N CYS A 206 -13.34 4.78 -8.54
CA CYS A 206 -11.92 4.41 -8.46
C CYS A 206 -11.67 2.95 -8.79
N PHE A 207 -12.69 2.09 -8.69
CA PHE A 207 -12.60 0.65 -8.96
C PHE A 207 -12.86 0.39 -10.44
N GLU A 208 -11.79 0.31 -11.24
CA GLU A 208 -11.83 0.19 -12.70
C GLU A 208 -12.11 -1.25 -13.16
N SER A 209 -11.52 -2.26 -12.50
CA SER A 209 -11.58 -3.64 -12.95
C SER A 209 -11.46 -4.66 -11.81
N LEU A 210 -12.10 -5.81 -12.02
CA LEU A 210 -12.04 -6.98 -11.15
C LEU A 210 -11.58 -8.19 -11.98
N TYR A 211 -10.47 -8.79 -11.59
CA TYR A 211 -9.95 -10.03 -12.17
C TYR A 211 -10.21 -11.18 -11.20
N LEU A 212 -10.96 -12.18 -11.65
CA LEU A 212 -11.29 -13.39 -10.90
C LEU A 212 -10.21 -14.44 -11.14
N GLY A 213 -9.65 -15.01 -10.08
CA GLY A 213 -8.57 -15.97 -10.17
C GLY A 213 -8.95 -17.26 -10.91
N LEU A 214 -7.95 -17.93 -11.46
CA LEU A 214 -8.09 -19.18 -12.23
C LEU A 214 -8.90 -20.26 -11.49
N LYS A 215 -8.77 -20.32 -10.16
CA LYS A 215 -9.36 -21.34 -9.28
C LYS A 215 -10.43 -20.77 -8.35
N ILE A 216 -10.99 -19.59 -8.68
CA ILE A 216 -12.05 -19.00 -7.86
C ILE A 216 -13.24 -19.96 -7.73
N SER A 217 -13.82 -20.07 -6.53
CA SER A 217 -15.00 -20.89 -6.33
C SER A 217 -16.23 -20.30 -7.04
N PRO A 218 -17.21 -21.10 -7.48
CA PRO A 218 -18.45 -20.58 -8.06
C PRO A 218 -19.19 -19.63 -7.09
N GLU A 219 -19.18 -19.95 -5.81
CA GLU A 219 -19.82 -19.19 -4.73
C GLU A 219 -19.18 -17.83 -4.57
N ASP A 220 -17.85 -17.77 -4.41
CA ASP A 220 -17.09 -16.52 -4.28
C ASP A 220 -17.22 -15.66 -5.54
N LYS A 221 -17.19 -16.29 -6.72
CA LYS A 221 -17.38 -15.61 -8.00
C LYS A 221 -18.68 -14.84 -8.04
N VAL A 222 -19.80 -15.45 -7.63
CA VAL A 222 -21.12 -14.80 -7.61
C VAL A 222 -21.15 -13.63 -6.64
N LEU A 223 -20.61 -13.80 -5.44
CA LEU A 223 -20.58 -12.75 -4.42
C LEU A 223 -19.71 -11.56 -4.84
N LEU A 224 -18.54 -11.82 -5.40
CA LEU A 224 -17.59 -10.80 -5.85
C LEU A 224 -18.15 -10.01 -7.04
N ILE A 225 -18.76 -10.67 -8.03
CA ILE A 225 -19.39 -10.00 -9.17
C ILE A 225 -20.51 -9.09 -8.69
N LYS A 226 -21.36 -9.59 -7.77
CA LYS A 226 -22.45 -8.82 -7.20
C LYS A 226 -21.92 -7.57 -6.48
N ALA A 227 -20.96 -7.73 -5.56
CA ALA A 227 -20.37 -6.62 -4.81
C ALA A 227 -19.70 -5.59 -5.73
N ALA A 228 -18.99 -6.05 -6.77
CA ALA A 228 -18.34 -5.17 -7.74
C ALA A 228 -19.36 -4.31 -8.52
N ARG A 229 -20.46 -4.92 -8.97
CA ARG A 229 -21.52 -4.20 -9.71
C ARG A 229 -22.34 -3.27 -8.82
N GLU A 230 -22.54 -3.62 -7.55
CA GLU A 230 -23.19 -2.73 -6.57
C GLU A 230 -22.32 -1.51 -6.26
N LEU A 231 -20.99 -1.69 -6.22
CA LEU A 231 -20.03 -0.61 -5.99
C LEU A 231 -19.86 0.30 -7.21
N ASN A 232 -19.62 -0.29 -8.38
CA ASN A 232 -19.47 0.42 -9.65
C ASN A 232 -20.15 -0.39 -10.78
N PRO A 233 -21.31 0.08 -11.30
CA PRO A 233 -21.99 -0.62 -12.39
C PRO A 233 -21.16 -0.78 -13.68
N ASP A 234 -20.17 0.11 -13.89
CA ASP A 234 -19.34 0.13 -15.10
C ASP A 234 -18.02 -0.64 -14.93
N ILE A 235 -17.77 -1.25 -13.76
CA ILE A 235 -16.54 -2.00 -13.49
C ILE A 235 -16.36 -3.15 -14.50
N LYS A 236 -15.18 -3.25 -15.11
CA LYS A 236 -14.83 -4.33 -16.02
C LYS A 236 -14.51 -5.60 -15.23
N ILE A 237 -15.11 -6.71 -15.57
CA ILE A 237 -14.91 -7.98 -14.86
C ILE A 237 -14.30 -9.01 -15.80
N PHE A 238 -13.16 -9.57 -15.37
CA PHE A 238 -12.40 -10.55 -16.14
C PHE A 238 -12.27 -11.86 -15.38
N GLN A 239 -12.22 -12.96 -16.13
CA GLN A 239 -11.82 -14.27 -15.64
C GLN A 239 -10.39 -14.55 -16.09
N MET A 240 -9.51 -14.89 -15.15
CA MET A 240 -8.17 -15.37 -15.50
C MET A 240 -8.24 -16.82 -15.97
N THR A 241 -7.57 -17.09 -17.09
CA THR A 241 -7.48 -18.40 -17.73
C THR A 241 -6.03 -18.71 -18.09
N ILE A 242 -5.73 -19.97 -18.39
CA ILE A 242 -4.41 -20.35 -18.91
C ILE A 242 -4.32 -19.94 -20.37
N ASP A 243 -3.24 -19.23 -20.73
CA ASP A 243 -2.92 -18.96 -22.13
C ASP A 243 -2.46 -20.29 -22.78
N PRO A 244 -3.11 -20.75 -23.86
CA PRO A 244 -2.77 -22.03 -24.50
C PRO A 244 -1.40 -22.00 -25.19
N ASP A 245 -0.87 -20.84 -25.51
CA ASP A 245 0.32 -20.64 -26.34
C ASP A 245 1.53 -20.13 -25.55
N ALA A 246 1.34 -19.74 -24.26
CA ALA A 246 2.40 -19.17 -23.46
C ALA A 246 2.27 -19.52 -21.96
N PHE A 247 3.41 -19.53 -21.26
CA PHE A 247 3.45 -19.73 -19.80
C PHE A 247 3.01 -18.46 -19.04
N ARG A 248 1.76 -18.05 -19.23
CA ARG A 248 1.15 -16.91 -18.56
C ARG A 248 -0.34 -17.11 -18.36
N LEU A 249 -0.92 -16.28 -17.52
CA LEU A 249 -2.37 -16.15 -17.44
C LEU A 249 -2.86 -15.17 -18.51
N LYS A 250 -4.09 -15.41 -18.98
CA LYS A 250 -4.79 -14.56 -19.93
C LYS A 250 -6.13 -14.14 -19.32
N GLU A 251 -6.43 -12.86 -19.43
CA GLU A 251 -7.72 -12.30 -19.03
C GLU A 251 -8.79 -12.52 -20.12
N THR A 252 -9.99 -12.86 -19.68
CA THR A 252 -11.17 -12.96 -20.56
C THR A 252 -12.27 -12.09 -19.98
N LEU A 253 -12.70 -11.08 -20.71
CA LEU A 253 -13.79 -10.18 -20.31
C LEU A 253 -15.09 -10.98 -20.16
N LEU A 254 -15.75 -10.82 -19.02
CA LEU A 254 -17.08 -11.39 -18.79
C LEU A 254 -18.14 -10.36 -19.19
N THR A 255 -18.90 -10.69 -20.23
CA THR A 255 -20.08 -9.92 -20.68
C THR A 255 -21.32 -10.50 -20.03
N TYR A 256 -22.04 -9.72 -19.22
CA TYR A 256 -23.31 -10.07 -18.58
C TYR A 256 -24.40 -9.10 -19.07
#